data_d5cd167be7c64e6bed24f67c9d9548e4
#
_entry.id   d5cd167be7c64e6bed24f67c9d9548e4
#
_cell.length_a   1.000
_cell.length_b   1.000
_cell.length_c   1.000
_cell.angle_alpha   90.00
_cell.angle_beta   90.00
_cell.angle_gamma   90.00
#
_symmetry.space_group_name_H-M   'P 1'
#
loop_
_entity.id
_entity.type
_entity.pdbx_description
1 polymer ?
#
loop_
_entity_poly.entity_id
_entity_poly.type
_entity_poly.pdbx_seq_one_letter_code
_entity_poly.pdbx_strand_id
1 'polypeptide(L)'
;PVFNNPIESVDDINNLIPFDPDSLSYVYEAVTNIKNALPKNIPLIGFCGSPWTLAAYSIQGSSSKDFNKTINFIKKYKSESHFFLSRLTDACFLYLRKQVQAGADVIQIFDSWANILNNQELNEFSFNYIKSLIFALKNDPITSNIPIILFARDPKCNSDALIQTSADCISLYWSMNDFCLESARGLTALQGNLNPKILLESKERIKKEAHEILKKFKDFPGYIFNLGHGLTPDINPEMVKYLTEIVREY
;
A
#
# COMPACT_ATOMS: atom_id res chain seq x y z
N PRO A 1 0.16 14.52 4.62
CA PRO A 1 1.07 15.42 3.91
C PRO A 1 0.37 16.72 3.53
N VAL A 2 1.14 17.82 3.41
CA VAL A 2 0.68 19.12 2.91
C VAL A 2 1.69 19.56 1.86
N PHE A 3 1.19 19.96 0.69
CA PHE A 3 2.00 20.49 -0.41
C PHE A 3 1.84 22.01 -0.47
N ASN A 4 2.94 22.74 -0.36
CA ASN A 4 2.93 24.20 -0.47
C ASN A 4 2.60 24.67 -1.91
N ASN A 5 2.99 23.86 -2.90
CA ASN A 5 2.78 24.11 -4.33
C ASN A 5 2.07 22.87 -4.93
N PRO A 6 0.74 22.73 -4.78
CA PRO A 6 0.02 21.63 -5.40
C PRO A 6 -0.02 21.77 -6.92
N ILE A 7 -0.25 20.64 -7.61
CA ILE A 7 -0.48 20.63 -9.07
C ILE A 7 -1.89 21.19 -9.36
N GLU A 8 -1.95 22.32 -10.06
CA GLU A 8 -3.20 23.02 -10.39
C GLU A 8 -3.43 23.13 -11.90
N SER A 9 -2.37 22.98 -12.68
CA SER A 9 -2.38 23.15 -14.13
C SER A 9 -1.54 22.11 -14.85
N VAL A 10 -1.68 22.05 -16.16
CA VAL A 10 -0.84 21.24 -17.06
C VAL A 10 0.62 21.70 -17.03
N ASP A 11 0.84 23.02 -16.92
CA ASP A 11 2.18 23.60 -16.85
C ASP A 11 2.93 23.14 -15.60
N ASP A 12 2.23 22.96 -14.47
CA ASP A 12 2.85 22.43 -13.26
C ASP A 12 3.39 21.02 -13.48
N ILE A 13 2.65 20.17 -14.23
CA ILE A 13 3.11 18.83 -14.60
C ILE A 13 4.32 18.88 -15.52
N ASN A 14 4.27 19.76 -16.54
CA ASN A 14 5.34 19.89 -17.53
C ASN A 14 6.64 20.43 -16.92
N ASN A 15 6.53 21.28 -15.90
CA ASN A 15 7.67 21.88 -15.20
C ASN A 15 8.26 20.98 -14.10
N LEU A 16 7.66 19.82 -13.81
CA LEU A 16 8.25 18.87 -12.86
C LEU A 16 9.62 18.40 -13.36
N ILE A 17 10.62 18.50 -12.51
CA ILE A 17 11.92 17.90 -12.78
C ILE A 17 11.86 16.37 -12.64
N PRO A 18 12.73 15.62 -13.34
CA PRO A 18 12.87 14.17 -13.09
C PRO A 18 13.21 13.91 -11.61
N PHE A 19 12.64 12.82 -11.07
CA PHE A 19 12.96 12.41 -9.70
C PHE A 19 14.41 11.94 -9.61
N ASP A 20 15.17 12.58 -8.73
CA ASP A 20 16.50 12.12 -8.33
C ASP A 20 16.38 11.29 -7.04
N PRO A 21 16.58 9.95 -7.09
CA PRO A 21 16.48 9.13 -5.90
C PRO A 21 17.53 9.47 -4.83
N ASP A 22 18.69 9.99 -5.20
CA ASP A 22 19.74 10.32 -4.25
C ASP A 22 19.42 11.54 -3.38
N SER A 23 18.42 12.35 -3.79
CA SER A 23 17.86 13.43 -2.97
C SER A 23 17.20 12.93 -1.67
N LEU A 24 16.88 11.62 -1.59
CA LEU A 24 16.30 10.95 -0.42
C LEU A 24 17.28 9.97 0.26
N SER A 25 18.60 10.21 0.13
CA SER A 25 19.66 9.35 0.72
C SER A 25 19.44 9.07 2.21
N TYR A 26 18.96 10.05 2.96
CA TYR A 26 18.66 9.91 4.39
C TYR A 26 17.63 8.79 4.70
N VAL A 27 16.68 8.54 3.78
CA VAL A 27 15.72 7.43 3.93
C VAL A 27 16.44 6.09 3.80
N TYR A 28 17.30 5.96 2.80
CA TYR A 28 18.03 4.71 2.54
C TYR A 28 19.05 4.42 3.64
N GLU A 29 19.71 5.45 4.17
CA GLU A 29 20.57 5.34 5.36
C GLU A 29 19.78 4.85 6.58
N ALA A 30 18.56 5.39 6.79
CA ALA A 30 17.69 4.92 7.87
C ALA A 30 17.29 3.45 7.68
N VAL A 31 16.94 3.02 6.46
CA VAL A 31 16.64 1.62 6.13
C VAL A 31 17.83 0.73 6.45
N THR A 32 19.05 1.12 6.04
CA THR A 32 20.28 0.37 6.31
C THR A 32 20.55 0.25 7.82
N ASN A 33 20.41 1.35 8.56
CA ASN A 33 20.64 1.36 10.01
C ASN A 33 19.64 0.46 10.74
N ILE A 34 18.36 0.52 10.37
CA ILE A 34 17.31 -0.34 10.94
C ILE A 34 17.59 -1.80 10.59
N LYS A 35 17.93 -2.11 9.34
CA LYS A 35 18.24 -3.49 8.91
C LYS A 35 19.38 -4.09 9.70
N ASN A 36 20.44 -3.31 9.94
CA ASN A 36 21.60 -3.75 10.72
C ASN A 36 21.28 -3.96 12.21
N ALA A 37 20.30 -3.22 12.75
CA ALA A 37 19.88 -3.34 14.15
C ALA A 37 18.83 -4.44 14.39
N LEU A 38 18.08 -4.85 13.36
CA LEU A 38 17.05 -5.88 13.48
C LEU A 38 17.66 -7.28 13.67
N PRO A 39 17.04 -8.14 14.50
CA PRO A 39 17.34 -9.56 14.53
C PRO A 39 17.21 -10.18 13.12
N LYS A 40 18.11 -11.11 12.77
CA LYS A 40 18.15 -11.72 11.41
C LYS A 40 16.85 -12.40 10.98
N ASN A 41 16.03 -12.84 11.91
CA ASN A 41 14.74 -13.49 11.67
C ASN A 41 13.57 -12.50 11.53
N ILE A 42 13.81 -11.19 11.61
CA ILE A 42 12.79 -10.16 11.43
C ILE A 42 13.00 -9.49 10.08
N PRO A 43 12.10 -9.68 9.09
CA PRO A 43 12.18 -9.01 7.80
C PRO A 43 11.84 -7.53 7.94
N LEU A 44 12.49 -6.69 7.14
CA LEU A 44 12.20 -5.26 7.04
C LEU A 44 11.36 -4.98 5.79
N ILE A 45 10.22 -4.32 5.98
CA ILE A 45 9.33 -3.90 4.89
C ILE A 45 9.68 -2.46 4.48
N GLY A 46 10.17 -2.29 3.26
CA GLY A 46 10.23 -1.00 2.59
C GLY A 46 8.87 -0.66 1.96
N PHE A 47 8.55 0.62 1.76
CA PHE A 47 7.24 0.98 1.23
C PHE A 47 7.21 2.29 0.45
N CYS A 48 6.16 2.46 -0.34
CA CYS A 48 5.79 3.76 -0.92
C CYS A 48 4.26 3.89 -1.07
N GLY A 49 3.79 5.11 -1.31
CA GLY A 49 2.45 5.32 -1.86
C GLY A 49 2.37 4.80 -3.30
N SER A 50 1.18 4.36 -3.75
CA SER A 50 0.94 4.06 -5.17
C SER A 50 1.08 5.33 -6.02
N PRO A 51 1.33 5.22 -7.33
CA PRO A 51 1.33 6.39 -8.22
C PRO A 51 0.05 7.22 -8.10
N TRP A 52 -1.12 6.57 -7.99
CA TRP A 52 -2.40 7.25 -7.77
C TRP A 52 -2.44 7.99 -6.43
N THR A 53 -2.03 7.35 -5.34
CA THR A 53 -2.00 7.99 -4.01
C THR A 53 -1.12 9.23 -4.00
N LEU A 54 0.05 9.18 -4.65
CA LEU A 54 0.95 10.33 -4.76
C LEU A 54 0.33 11.44 -5.62
N ALA A 55 -0.28 11.10 -6.77
CA ALA A 55 -0.99 12.05 -7.62
C ALA A 55 -2.13 12.71 -6.86
N ALA A 56 -2.94 11.93 -6.13
CA ALA A 56 -4.06 12.44 -5.36
C ALA A 56 -3.64 13.50 -4.35
N TYR A 57 -2.57 13.26 -3.59
CA TYR A 57 -2.04 14.25 -2.65
C TYR A 57 -1.42 15.46 -3.35
N SER A 58 -0.66 15.25 -4.43
CA SER A 58 0.02 16.34 -5.16
C SER A 58 -0.97 17.31 -5.80
N ILE A 59 -2.09 16.82 -6.34
CA ILE A 59 -3.14 17.64 -6.94
C ILE A 59 -4.05 18.26 -5.88
N GLN A 60 -4.46 17.48 -4.86
CA GLN A 60 -5.32 17.99 -3.80
C GLN A 60 -4.62 19.03 -2.91
N GLY A 61 -3.30 18.89 -2.73
CA GLY A 61 -2.46 19.75 -1.89
C GLY A 61 -2.42 19.33 -0.41
N SER A 62 -3.40 18.56 0.06
CA SER A 62 -3.48 18.05 1.43
C SER A 62 -4.40 16.83 1.50
N SER A 63 -4.55 16.23 2.69
CA SER A 63 -5.59 15.23 2.89
C SER A 63 -6.99 15.86 2.81
N SER A 64 -7.92 15.18 2.16
CA SER A 64 -9.32 15.59 2.03
C SER A 64 -10.24 14.39 2.22
N LYS A 65 -11.53 14.63 2.48
CA LYS A 65 -12.52 13.55 2.57
C LYS A 65 -12.93 13.02 1.19
N ASP A 66 -13.04 13.90 0.21
CA ASP A 66 -13.64 13.64 -1.10
C ASP A 66 -12.68 13.80 -2.29
N PHE A 67 -11.54 14.48 -2.11
CA PHE A 67 -10.57 14.74 -3.18
C PHE A 67 -11.18 15.35 -4.45
N ASN A 68 -12.22 16.19 -4.32
CA ASN A 68 -12.93 16.77 -5.45
C ASN A 68 -12.01 17.49 -6.44
N LYS A 69 -10.99 18.22 -5.95
CA LYS A 69 -10.00 18.90 -6.80
C LYS A 69 -9.27 17.89 -7.70
N THR A 70 -8.82 16.78 -7.13
CA THR A 70 -8.14 15.70 -7.85
C THR A 70 -9.06 15.04 -8.87
N ILE A 71 -10.29 14.68 -8.49
CA ILE A 71 -11.25 14.05 -9.40
C ILE A 71 -11.61 14.96 -10.57
N ASN A 72 -11.81 16.25 -10.32
CA ASN A 72 -12.08 17.20 -11.38
C ASN A 72 -10.88 17.39 -12.32
N PHE A 73 -9.66 17.38 -11.77
CA PHE A 73 -8.42 17.51 -12.53
C PHE A 73 -8.24 16.35 -13.51
N ILE A 74 -8.35 15.09 -13.05
CA ILE A 74 -8.19 13.93 -13.93
C ILE A 74 -9.27 13.83 -15.02
N LYS A 75 -10.47 14.34 -14.75
CA LYS A 75 -11.54 14.41 -15.75
C LYS A 75 -11.27 15.49 -16.81
N LYS A 76 -10.74 16.63 -16.38
CA LYS A 76 -10.46 17.77 -17.27
C LYS A 76 -9.20 17.56 -18.10
N TYR A 77 -8.13 17.02 -17.50
CA TYR A 77 -6.81 16.88 -18.09
C TYR A 77 -6.38 15.41 -18.13
N LYS A 78 -7.16 14.60 -18.84
CA LYS A 78 -7.01 13.14 -18.81
C LYS A 78 -5.63 12.68 -19.31
N SER A 79 -5.20 13.16 -20.48
CA SER A 79 -3.91 12.79 -21.10
C SER A 79 -2.72 13.19 -20.22
N GLU A 80 -2.76 14.39 -19.67
CA GLU A 80 -1.72 14.95 -18.82
C GLU A 80 -1.67 14.23 -17.47
N SER A 81 -2.84 13.80 -16.97
CA SER A 81 -2.91 12.94 -15.76
C SER A 81 -2.25 11.59 -15.99
N HIS A 82 -2.44 10.96 -17.14
CA HIS A 82 -1.74 9.74 -17.53
C HIS A 82 -0.23 9.95 -17.62
N PHE A 83 0.22 11.06 -18.22
CA PHE A 83 1.63 11.43 -18.26
C PHE A 83 2.22 11.60 -16.85
N PHE A 84 1.49 12.31 -15.97
CA PHE A 84 1.92 12.51 -14.58
C PHE A 84 2.00 11.21 -13.81
N LEU A 85 1.00 10.33 -13.93
CA LEU A 85 1.00 9.01 -13.30
C LEU A 85 2.14 8.12 -13.79
N SER A 86 2.50 8.19 -15.07
CA SER A 86 3.68 7.48 -15.60
C SER A 86 4.97 7.97 -14.93
N ARG A 87 5.16 9.26 -14.80
CA ARG A 87 6.34 9.84 -14.11
C ARG A 87 6.40 9.44 -12.64
N LEU A 88 5.26 9.40 -11.97
CA LEU A 88 5.18 8.93 -10.59
C LEU A 88 5.49 7.43 -10.47
N THR A 89 5.10 6.64 -11.47
CA THR A 89 5.44 5.21 -11.53
C THR A 89 6.95 5.01 -11.60
N ASP A 90 7.63 5.77 -12.46
CA ASP A 90 9.10 5.74 -12.57
C ASP A 90 9.77 6.18 -11.27
N ALA A 91 9.26 7.23 -10.63
CA ALA A 91 9.76 7.69 -9.34
C ALA A 91 9.57 6.64 -8.23
N CYS A 92 8.39 6.00 -8.15
CA CYS A 92 8.13 4.91 -7.21
C CYS A 92 9.08 3.72 -7.45
N PHE A 93 9.33 3.35 -8.71
CA PHE A 93 10.28 2.29 -9.05
C PHE A 93 11.68 2.60 -8.53
N LEU A 94 12.22 3.78 -8.85
CA LEU A 94 13.56 4.19 -8.42
C LEU A 94 13.67 4.25 -6.89
N TYR A 95 12.65 4.78 -6.22
CA TYR A 95 12.60 4.90 -4.77
C TYR A 95 12.57 3.53 -4.07
N LEU A 96 11.74 2.61 -4.54
CA LEU A 96 11.64 1.25 -3.98
C LEU A 96 12.92 0.44 -4.26
N ARG A 97 13.48 0.57 -5.45
CA ARG A 97 14.74 -0.08 -5.82
C ARG A 97 15.87 0.32 -4.86
N LYS A 98 15.97 1.60 -4.51
CA LYS A 98 16.95 2.11 -3.52
C LYS A 98 16.69 1.58 -2.12
N GLN A 99 15.44 1.43 -1.69
CA GLN A 99 15.12 0.81 -0.40
C GLN A 99 15.54 -0.66 -0.34
N VAL A 100 15.36 -1.41 -1.43
CA VAL A 100 15.85 -2.80 -1.53
C VAL A 100 17.37 -2.84 -1.47
N GLN A 101 18.07 -1.98 -2.20
CA GLN A 101 19.54 -1.86 -2.12
C GLN A 101 20.02 -1.53 -0.71
N ALA A 102 19.24 -0.77 0.06
CA ALA A 102 19.52 -0.42 1.45
C ALA A 102 19.19 -1.54 2.45
N GLY A 103 18.56 -2.64 2.01
CA GLY A 103 18.33 -3.83 2.83
C GLY A 103 16.86 -4.13 3.17
N ALA A 104 15.89 -3.54 2.49
CA ALA A 104 14.50 -3.96 2.62
C ALA A 104 14.31 -5.38 2.05
N ASP A 105 13.67 -6.26 2.82
CA ASP A 105 13.42 -7.67 2.45
C ASP A 105 12.10 -7.85 1.70
N VAL A 106 11.17 -6.92 1.89
CA VAL A 106 9.81 -6.92 1.32
C VAL A 106 9.45 -5.49 0.94
N ILE A 107 8.63 -5.33 -0.08
CA ILE A 107 8.08 -4.03 -0.49
C ILE A 107 6.58 -4.00 -0.24
N GLN A 108 6.05 -2.88 0.29
CA GLN A 108 4.61 -2.65 0.35
C GLN A 108 4.22 -1.38 -0.39
N ILE A 109 3.28 -1.51 -1.33
CA ILE A 109 2.69 -0.41 -2.09
C ILE A 109 1.34 -0.06 -1.46
N PHE A 110 1.16 1.22 -1.07
CA PHE A 110 -0.06 1.70 -0.43
C PHE A 110 -0.90 2.53 -1.40
N ASP A 111 -2.01 1.96 -1.87
CA ASP A 111 -3.05 2.69 -2.58
C ASP A 111 -4.12 3.22 -1.60
N SER A 112 -3.71 4.21 -0.82
CA SER A 112 -4.49 4.75 0.31
C SER A 112 -5.74 5.51 -0.11
N TRP A 113 -5.86 5.86 -1.40
CA TRP A 113 -6.98 6.62 -1.96
C TRP A 113 -7.70 5.89 -3.10
N ALA A 114 -7.59 4.56 -3.15
CA ALA A 114 -8.34 3.73 -4.10
C ALA A 114 -9.86 3.94 -4.00
N ASN A 115 -10.36 4.17 -2.79
CA ASN A 115 -11.79 4.30 -2.49
C ASN A 115 -12.48 5.55 -3.06
N ILE A 116 -11.72 6.57 -3.48
CA ILE A 116 -12.31 7.78 -4.10
C ILE A 116 -12.60 7.62 -5.60
N LEU A 117 -12.08 6.56 -6.21
CA LEU A 117 -12.30 6.21 -7.60
C LEU A 117 -13.48 5.25 -7.75
N ASN A 118 -14.26 5.39 -8.81
CA ASN A 118 -15.19 4.34 -9.22
C ASN A 118 -14.42 3.16 -9.86
N ASN A 119 -15.11 2.07 -10.17
CA ASN A 119 -14.46 0.86 -10.68
C ASN A 119 -13.68 1.08 -11.99
N GLN A 120 -14.22 1.86 -12.93
CA GLN A 120 -13.54 2.18 -14.19
C GLN A 120 -12.31 3.07 -13.95
N GLU A 121 -12.48 4.15 -13.19
CA GLU A 121 -11.40 5.07 -12.83
C GLU A 121 -10.30 4.37 -12.03
N LEU A 122 -10.66 3.43 -11.14
CA LEU A 122 -9.71 2.63 -10.35
C LEU A 122 -8.78 1.81 -11.26
N ASN A 123 -9.34 1.13 -12.25
CA ASN A 123 -8.53 0.40 -13.23
C ASN A 123 -7.67 1.34 -14.06
N GLU A 124 -8.23 2.45 -14.53
CA GLU A 124 -7.58 3.38 -15.44
C GLU A 124 -6.48 4.19 -14.77
N PHE A 125 -6.74 4.80 -13.60
CA PHE A 125 -5.82 5.75 -12.96
C PHE A 125 -5.00 5.16 -11.81
N SER A 126 -5.34 3.95 -11.31
CA SER A 126 -4.57 3.31 -10.25
C SER A 126 -3.99 1.95 -10.68
N PHE A 127 -4.81 0.94 -10.91
CA PHE A 127 -4.33 -0.44 -11.07
C PHE A 127 -3.43 -0.64 -12.29
N ASN A 128 -3.66 0.06 -13.40
CA ASN A 128 -2.76 -0.02 -14.55
C ASN A 128 -1.34 0.46 -14.23
N TYR A 129 -1.21 1.49 -13.41
CA TYR A 129 0.10 2.01 -12.98
C TYR A 129 0.75 1.15 -11.90
N ILE A 130 -0.05 0.56 -11.00
CA ILE A 130 0.43 -0.43 -10.04
C ILE A 130 0.95 -1.68 -10.77
N LYS A 131 0.23 -2.18 -11.78
CA LYS A 131 0.69 -3.30 -12.64
C LYS A 131 2.02 -2.97 -13.32
N SER A 132 2.13 -1.76 -13.89
CA SER A 132 3.36 -1.31 -14.54
C SER A 132 4.52 -1.22 -13.55
N LEU A 133 4.28 -0.71 -12.35
CA LEU A 133 5.29 -0.64 -11.28
C LEU A 133 5.73 -2.03 -10.84
N ILE A 134 4.78 -2.94 -10.56
CA ILE A 134 5.08 -4.32 -10.16
C ILE A 134 5.84 -5.04 -11.28
N PHE A 135 5.43 -4.87 -12.53
CA PHE A 135 6.13 -5.45 -13.68
C PHE A 135 7.58 -4.95 -13.77
N ALA A 136 7.82 -3.64 -13.62
CA ALA A 136 9.17 -3.08 -13.63
C ALA A 136 10.02 -3.65 -12.49
N LEU A 137 9.48 -3.71 -11.25
CA LEU A 137 10.17 -4.29 -10.09
C LEU A 137 10.51 -5.77 -10.28
N LYS A 138 9.61 -6.56 -10.86
CA LYS A 138 9.82 -8.00 -11.10
C LYS A 138 10.81 -8.29 -12.24
N ASN A 139 11.07 -7.32 -13.11
CA ASN A 139 12.05 -7.45 -14.21
C ASN A 139 13.40 -6.75 -13.92
N ASP A 140 13.56 -6.08 -12.79
CA ASP A 140 14.84 -5.47 -12.38
C ASP A 140 15.71 -6.48 -11.60
N PRO A 141 17.00 -6.64 -11.94
CA PRO A 141 17.88 -7.64 -11.30
C PRO A 141 18.01 -7.50 -9.78
N ILE A 142 17.79 -6.30 -9.24
CA ILE A 142 17.91 -6.01 -7.80
C ILE A 142 16.62 -6.35 -7.06
N THR A 143 15.46 -6.12 -7.67
CA THR A 143 14.15 -6.23 -7.01
C THR A 143 13.32 -7.45 -7.42
N SER A 144 13.73 -8.18 -8.47
CA SER A 144 12.96 -9.30 -9.06
C SER A 144 12.55 -10.39 -8.07
N ASN A 145 13.39 -10.67 -7.07
CA ASN A 145 13.14 -11.71 -6.06
C ASN A 145 12.49 -11.16 -4.77
N ILE A 146 12.22 -9.86 -4.70
CA ILE A 146 11.64 -9.25 -3.51
C ILE A 146 10.11 -9.39 -3.55
N PRO A 147 9.49 -9.94 -2.48
CA PRO A 147 8.04 -10.01 -2.38
C PRO A 147 7.40 -8.62 -2.35
N ILE A 148 6.28 -8.47 -3.05
CA ILE A 148 5.54 -7.21 -3.15
C ILE A 148 4.15 -7.38 -2.54
N ILE A 149 3.84 -6.58 -1.52
CA ILE A 149 2.53 -6.49 -0.90
C ILE A 149 1.80 -5.28 -1.48
N LEU A 150 0.56 -5.46 -1.93
CA LEU A 150 -0.31 -4.38 -2.34
C LEU A 150 -1.42 -4.17 -1.32
N PHE A 151 -1.55 -2.97 -0.77
CA PHE A 151 -2.71 -2.53 -0.02
C PHE A 151 -3.52 -1.53 -0.86
N ALA A 152 -4.81 -1.80 -1.05
CA ALA A 152 -5.75 -0.84 -1.62
C ALA A 152 -6.87 -0.58 -0.61
N ARG A 153 -7.04 0.69 -0.22
CA ARG A 153 -8.04 1.08 0.77
C ARG A 153 -9.44 1.01 0.17
N ASP A 154 -10.27 0.11 0.70
CA ASP A 154 -11.70 -0.02 0.37
C ASP A 154 -11.99 0.11 -1.15
N PRO A 155 -11.28 -0.62 -2.01
CA PRO A 155 -11.40 -0.47 -3.44
C PRO A 155 -12.78 -0.96 -3.89
N LYS A 156 -13.43 -0.19 -4.75
CA LYS A 156 -14.72 -0.57 -5.34
C LYS A 156 -14.52 -1.54 -6.50
N CYS A 157 -13.99 -2.73 -6.20
CA CYS A 157 -13.71 -3.76 -7.21
C CYS A 157 -13.93 -5.16 -6.62
N ASN A 158 -13.97 -6.16 -7.51
CA ASN A 158 -13.94 -7.56 -7.12
C ASN A 158 -12.52 -8.04 -6.77
N SER A 159 -12.42 -9.24 -6.19
CA SER A 159 -11.14 -9.85 -5.81
C SER A 159 -10.20 -10.04 -7.00
N ASP A 160 -10.74 -10.41 -8.17
CA ASP A 160 -9.95 -10.69 -9.36
C ASP A 160 -9.19 -9.46 -9.86
N ALA A 161 -9.77 -8.26 -9.75
CA ALA A 161 -9.09 -7.03 -10.15
C ALA A 161 -7.82 -6.76 -9.30
N LEU A 162 -7.87 -7.08 -8.00
CA LEU A 162 -6.71 -7.00 -7.11
C LEU A 162 -5.67 -8.09 -7.44
N ILE A 163 -6.11 -9.33 -7.63
CA ILE A 163 -5.23 -10.47 -7.97
C ILE A 163 -4.52 -10.21 -9.29
N GLN A 164 -5.21 -9.65 -10.28
CA GLN A 164 -4.66 -9.28 -11.59
C GLN A 164 -3.59 -8.18 -11.53
N THR A 165 -3.37 -7.53 -10.38
CA THR A 165 -2.22 -6.62 -10.22
C THR A 165 -0.89 -7.37 -10.18
N SER A 166 -0.91 -8.70 -9.98
CA SER A 166 0.25 -9.58 -9.87
C SER A 166 1.16 -9.27 -8.66
N ALA A 167 0.61 -8.67 -7.61
CA ALA A 167 1.29 -8.57 -6.33
C ALA A 167 1.42 -9.96 -5.68
N ASP A 168 2.56 -10.23 -5.04
CA ASP A 168 2.79 -11.51 -4.35
C ASP A 168 1.87 -11.66 -3.13
N CYS A 169 1.42 -10.54 -2.55
CA CYS A 169 0.49 -10.53 -1.42
C CYS A 169 -0.50 -9.36 -1.56
N ILE A 170 -1.79 -9.65 -1.34
CA ILE A 170 -2.84 -8.64 -1.25
C ILE A 170 -3.14 -8.36 0.22
N SER A 171 -2.93 -7.13 0.65
CA SER A 171 -3.30 -6.67 1.99
C SER A 171 -4.75 -6.17 1.97
N LEU A 172 -5.62 -6.89 2.66
CA LEU A 172 -7.06 -6.69 2.67
C LEU A 172 -7.45 -5.54 3.61
N TYR A 173 -8.26 -4.62 3.11
CA TYR A 173 -8.92 -3.63 3.96
C TYR A 173 -9.93 -4.29 4.89
N TRP A 174 -10.14 -3.75 6.09
CA TRP A 174 -10.94 -4.40 7.13
C TRP A 174 -12.42 -4.65 6.74
N SER A 175 -12.98 -3.86 5.84
CA SER A 175 -14.36 -4.03 5.36
C SER A 175 -14.50 -5.05 4.21
N MET A 176 -13.39 -5.57 3.67
CA MET A 176 -13.41 -6.53 2.56
C MET A 176 -13.74 -7.95 3.04
N ASN A 177 -14.98 -8.15 3.50
CA ASN A 177 -15.44 -9.46 4.00
C ASN A 177 -15.74 -10.46 2.87
N ASP A 178 -16.10 -9.95 1.68
CA ASP A 178 -16.52 -10.73 0.51
C ASP A 178 -15.37 -11.05 -0.45
N PHE A 179 -14.11 -10.86 0.00
CA PHE A 179 -12.96 -11.24 -0.81
C PHE A 179 -12.96 -12.74 -1.07
N CYS A 180 -12.95 -13.13 -2.35
CA CYS A 180 -12.99 -14.54 -2.76
C CYS A 180 -11.64 -15.22 -2.49
N LEU A 181 -11.56 -15.99 -1.41
CA LEU A 181 -10.33 -16.69 -1.03
C LEU A 181 -9.93 -17.75 -2.07
N GLU A 182 -10.89 -18.40 -2.70
CA GLU A 182 -10.62 -19.41 -3.71
C GLU A 182 -9.97 -18.81 -4.96
N SER A 183 -10.37 -17.61 -5.38
CA SER A 183 -9.73 -16.91 -6.50
C SER A 183 -8.25 -16.56 -6.23
N ALA A 184 -7.89 -16.36 -4.96
CA ALA A 184 -6.52 -16.01 -4.58
C ALA A 184 -5.63 -17.25 -4.35
N ARG A 185 -6.23 -18.43 -4.08
CA ARG A 185 -5.51 -19.64 -3.72
C ARG A 185 -4.52 -20.07 -4.79
N GLY A 186 -3.24 -20.15 -4.42
CA GLY A 186 -2.15 -20.51 -5.33
C GLY A 186 -1.68 -19.39 -6.27
N LEU A 187 -2.32 -18.20 -6.23
CA LEU A 187 -1.96 -17.05 -7.06
C LEU A 187 -1.30 -15.94 -6.26
N THR A 188 -1.76 -15.67 -5.05
CA THR A 188 -1.24 -14.60 -4.19
C THR A 188 -1.41 -14.95 -2.72
N ALA A 189 -0.51 -14.49 -1.87
CA ALA A 189 -0.69 -14.51 -0.43
C ALA A 189 -1.71 -13.45 0.01
N LEU A 190 -2.21 -13.54 1.23
CA LEU A 190 -3.13 -12.57 1.80
C LEU A 190 -2.60 -12.01 3.12
N GLN A 191 -2.82 -10.73 3.35
CA GLN A 191 -2.49 -10.03 4.59
C GLN A 191 -3.74 -9.34 5.15
N GLY A 192 -3.89 -9.30 6.46
CA GLY A 192 -4.96 -8.53 7.10
C GLY A 192 -5.90 -9.47 7.87
N ASN A 193 -7.14 -9.08 8.20
CA ASN A 193 -7.74 -7.74 7.96
C ASN A 193 -8.55 -7.30 9.20
N LEU A 194 -7.91 -7.43 10.40
CA LEU A 194 -8.59 -7.02 11.64
C LEU A 194 -8.94 -5.51 11.59
N ASN A 195 -10.18 -5.18 11.91
CA ASN A 195 -10.58 -3.78 12.06
C ASN A 195 -9.78 -3.13 13.21
N PRO A 196 -8.97 -2.08 12.95
CA PRO A 196 -8.17 -1.46 13.99
C PRO A 196 -8.99 -0.88 15.14
N LYS A 197 -10.26 -0.52 14.93
CA LYS A 197 -11.16 -0.03 15.98
C LYS A 197 -11.46 -1.07 17.07
N ILE A 198 -11.26 -2.35 16.79
CA ILE A 198 -11.40 -3.42 17.79
C ILE A 198 -10.40 -3.24 18.95
N LEU A 199 -9.25 -2.59 18.67
CA LEU A 199 -8.26 -2.28 19.73
C LEU A 199 -8.71 -1.20 20.73
N LEU A 200 -9.84 -0.56 20.49
CA LEU A 200 -10.50 0.35 21.43
C LEU A 200 -11.49 -0.39 22.36
N GLU A 201 -11.74 -1.67 22.10
CA GLU A 201 -12.68 -2.51 22.82
C GLU A 201 -12.00 -3.28 23.97
N SER A 202 -12.76 -4.18 24.63
CA SER A 202 -12.23 -5.04 25.68
C SER A 202 -11.25 -6.10 25.16
N LYS A 203 -10.38 -6.60 26.03
CA LYS A 203 -9.43 -7.68 25.72
C LYS A 203 -10.15 -8.93 25.20
N GLU A 204 -11.33 -9.26 25.77
CA GLU A 204 -12.16 -10.39 25.35
C GLU A 204 -12.62 -10.22 23.90
N ARG A 205 -13.02 -8.98 23.55
CA ARG A 205 -13.47 -8.67 22.18
C ARG A 205 -12.30 -8.75 21.19
N ILE A 206 -11.14 -8.20 21.54
CA ILE A 206 -9.92 -8.29 20.75
C ILE A 206 -9.56 -9.75 20.47
N LYS A 207 -9.52 -10.59 21.53
CA LYS A 207 -9.20 -12.01 21.41
C LYS A 207 -10.19 -12.73 20.50
N LYS A 208 -11.49 -12.52 20.68
CA LYS A 208 -12.54 -13.12 19.86
C LYS A 208 -12.35 -12.80 18.38
N GLU A 209 -12.24 -11.52 18.02
CA GLU A 209 -12.12 -11.08 16.63
C GLU A 209 -10.81 -11.55 15.99
N ALA A 210 -9.69 -11.53 16.74
CA ALA A 210 -8.41 -12.06 16.25
C ALA A 210 -8.53 -13.57 15.94
N HIS A 211 -9.13 -14.36 16.83
CA HIS A 211 -9.32 -15.80 16.63
C HIS A 211 -10.28 -16.10 15.46
N GLU A 212 -11.33 -15.30 15.25
CA GLU A 212 -12.23 -15.47 14.10
C GLU A 212 -11.47 -15.28 12.77
N ILE A 213 -10.60 -14.28 12.69
CA ILE A 213 -9.75 -14.03 11.51
C ILE A 213 -8.73 -15.15 11.34
N LEU A 214 -7.99 -15.54 12.38
CA LEU A 214 -7.01 -16.62 12.32
C LEU A 214 -7.69 -17.94 11.87
N LYS A 215 -8.87 -18.24 12.38
CA LYS A 215 -9.67 -19.40 11.96
C LYS A 215 -10.08 -19.32 10.49
N LYS A 216 -10.52 -18.15 10.02
CA LYS A 216 -10.92 -17.92 8.61
C LYS A 216 -9.79 -18.23 7.64
N PHE A 217 -8.55 -17.87 7.99
CA PHE A 217 -7.39 -18.03 7.11
C PHE A 217 -6.51 -19.24 7.45
N LYS A 218 -6.90 -20.10 8.41
CA LYS A 218 -6.10 -21.22 8.90
C LYS A 218 -5.56 -22.13 7.79
N ASP A 219 -6.38 -22.43 6.80
CA ASP A 219 -6.04 -23.34 5.70
C ASP A 219 -5.67 -22.59 4.41
N PHE A 220 -5.46 -21.28 4.50
CA PHE A 220 -5.04 -20.46 3.36
C PHE A 220 -3.51 -20.38 3.32
N PRO A 221 -2.86 -20.85 2.23
CA PRO A 221 -1.41 -20.81 2.12
C PRO A 221 -0.92 -19.36 1.98
N GLY A 222 0.10 -18.99 2.75
CA GLY A 222 0.73 -17.66 2.64
C GLY A 222 -0.11 -16.54 3.27
N TYR A 223 -0.67 -16.77 4.46
CA TYR A 223 -1.40 -15.76 5.21
C TYR A 223 -0.49 -15.00 6.19
N ILE A 224 -0.64 -13.67 6.22
CA ILE A 224 0.02 -12.75 7.17
C ILE A 224 -1.07 -12.06 7.99
N PHE A 225 -1.12 -12.33 9.32
CA PHE A 225 -2.05 -11.60 10.18
C PHE A 225 -1.63 -10.12 10.27
N ASN A 226 -2.57 -9.22 10.04
CA ASN A 226 -2.38 -7.78 10.17
C ASN A 226 -3.72 -7.09 10.44
N LEU A 227 -3.65 -5.81 10.80
CA LEU A 227 -4.81 -4.92 10.76
C LEU A 227 -5.19 -4.61 9.30
N GLY A 228 -6.46 -4.35 9.05
CA GLY A 228 -6.94 -3.96 7.72
C GLY A 228 -6.80 -2.45 7.44
N HIS A 229 -6.18 -1.69 8.33
CA HIS A 229 -5.79 -0.28 8.18
C HIS A 229 -4.81 0.12 9.29
N GLY A 230 -4.21 1.31 9.18
CA GLY A 230 -3.32 1.85 10.21
C GLY A 230 -4.02 2.11 11.55
N LEU A 231 -3.23 2.14 12.62
CA LEU A 231 -3.67 2.50 13.97
C LEU A 231 -4.09 3.97 14.04
N THR A 232 -5.07 4.26 14.87
CA THR A 232 -5.45 5.64 15.21
C THR A 232 -4.76 6.09 16.52
N PRO A 233 -4.54 7.41 16.72
CA PRO A 233 -3.78 7.91 17.88
C PRO A 233 -4.40 7.61 19.24
N ASP A 234 -5.68 7.29 19.30
CA ASP A 234 -6.46 6.95 20.50
C ASP A 234 -6.30 5.48 20.94
N ILE A 235 -5.65 4.65 20.13
CA ILE A 235 -5.41 3.24 20.49
C ILE A 235 -4.28 3.13 21.51
N ASN A 236 -4.57 2.47 22.63
CA ASN A 236 -3.59 2.21 23.68
C ASN A 236 -2.55 1.17 23.18
N PRO A 237 -1.22 1.46 23.24
CA PRO A 237 -0.17 0.52 22.84
C PRO A 237 -0.22 -0.85 23.55
N GLU A 238 -0.72 -0.92 24.79
CA GLU A 238 -0.90 -2.18 25.52
C GLU A 238 -1.91 -3.12 24.84
N MET A 239 -2.91 -2.58 24.13
CA MET A 239 -3.86 -3.40 23.37
C MET A 239 -3.22 -3.97 22.10
N VAL A 240 -2.29 -3.24 21.49
CA VAL A 240 -1.49 -3.73 20.37
C VAL A 240 -0.57 -4.87 20.83
N LYS A 241 0.09 -4.69 21.97
CA LYS A 241 0.92 -5.73 22.59
C LYS A 241 0.11 -6.98 22.88
N TYR A 242 -1.05 -6.82 23.54
CA TYR A 242 -1.95 -7.92 23.83
C TYR A 242 -2.40 -8.69 22.58
N LEU A 243 -2.79 -7.96 21.50
CA LEU A 243 -3.10 -8.57 20.22
C LEU A 243 -1.94 -9.41 19.67
N THR A 244 -0.71 -8.86 19.75
CA THR A 244 0.49 -9.54 19.26
C THR A 244 0.76 -10.85 20.02
N GLU A 245 0.53 -10.85 21.34
CA GLU A 245 0.64 -12.04 22.19
C GLU A 245 -0.36 -13.12 21.76
N ILE A 246 -1.65 -12.77 21.60
CA ILE A 246 -2.70 -13.70 21.16
C ILE A 246 -2.37 -14.33 19.80
N VAL A 247 -1.92 -13.52 18.85
CA VAL A 247 -1.62 -14.02 17.50
C VAL A 247 -0.42 -14.97 17.48
N ARG A 248 0.55 -14.78 18.39
CA ARG A 248 1.72 -15.67 18.52
C ARG A 248 1.42 -16.98 19.24
N GLU A 249 0.40 -17.00 20.09
CA GLU A 249 -0.03 -18.19 20.82
C GLU A 249 -0.96 -19.11 20.02
N TYR A 250 -1.54 -18.60 18.92
CA TYR A 250 -2.44 -19.36 18.04
C TYR A 250 -1.67 -20.26 17.08
#